data_6f9c8b8d9465f8b4e9abdc6fb7f4ca14
#
_entry.id   6f9c8b8d9465f8b4e9abdc6fb7f4ca14
#
_cell.length_a   1.000
_cell.length_b   1.000
_cell.length_c   1.000
_cell.angle_alpha   90.00
_cell.angle_beta   90.00
_cell.angle_gamma   90.00
#
_symmetry.space_group_name_H-M   'P 1'
#
loop_
_entity.id
_entity.type
_entity.pdbx_description
1 polymer ?
#
loop_
_entity_poly.entity_id
_entity_poly.type
_entity_poly.pdbx_seq_one_letter_code
_entity_poly.pdbx_strand_id
1 'polypeptide(L)'
;MHPKRTSIVGLGLTVAFAALVPHALSAQSTDPRAAVIAVADSALAAITRGDAIALTDLMVPEAVMFPTSTKDGVSTYRVRTREAQRTASLNGVVERGFKPVAMVNGAVGVVWMPYDLYVNGAWSHCGADLFTLVKADGKWRIASLAWSAEQTPVCEKHPSGPPPKP
;
A
#
# COMPACT_ATOMS: atom_id res chain seq x y z
N MET A 1 -27.30 84.87 10.15
CA MET A 1 -28.08 83.75 9.58
C MET A 1 -27.11 82.77 8.82
N HIS A 2 -26.78 81.66 9.43
CA HIS A 2 -25.91 80.62 8.78
C HIS A 2 -26.74 79.37 8.64
N PRO A 3 -26.83 78.75 7.46
CA PRO A 3 -27.48 77.47 7.31
C PRO A 3 -26.56 76.29 7.73
N LYS A 4 -27.12 75.42 8.57
CA LYS A 4 -26.47 74.14 8.97
C LYS A 4 -26.44 73.17 7.80
N ARG A 5 -25.27 72.66 7.50
CA ARG A 5 -25.09 71.49 6.53
C ARG A 5 -25.28 70.21 7.31
N THR A 6 -26.24 69.40 6.89
CA THR A 6 -26.50 68.06 7.41
C THR A 6 -25.67 67.05 6.54
N SER A 7 -24.70 66.33 7.15
CA SER A 7 -23.95 65.28 6.52
C SER A 7 -24.73 63.97 6.68
N ILE A 8 -25.05 63.35 5.56
CA ILE A 8 -25.62 61.98 5.49
C ILE A 8 -24.45 61.00 5.44
N VAL A 9 -24.28 60.18 6.50
CA VAL A 9 -23.33 59.08 6.53
C VAL A 9 -24.02 57.89 5.85
N GLY A 10 -23.52 57.50 4.64
CA GLY A 10 -23.98 56.33 3.95
C GLY A 10 -23.31 55.06 4.56
N LEU A 11 -24.13 54.20 5.13
CA LEU A 11 -23.71 52.90 5.65
C LEU A 11 -23.60 51.92 4.49
N GLY A 12 -22.38 51.66 4.00
CA GLY A 12 -22.12 50.66 2.94
C GLY A 12 -22.18 49.23 3.50
N LEU A 13 -23.19 48.48 3.07
CA LEU A 13 -23.36 47.06 3.41
C LEU A 13 -22.48 46.22 2.47
N THR A 14 -21.31 45.76 2.92
CA THR A 14 -20.46 44.84 2.20
C THR A 14 -20.97 43.42 2.37
N VAL A 15 -21.59 42.87 1.32
CA VAL A 15 -21.99 41.46 1.26
C VAL A 15 -20.74 40.62 0.87
N ALA A 16 -20.21 39.87 1.85
CA ALA A 16 -19.13 38.90 1.60
C ALA A 16 -19.72 37.64 0.96
N PHE A 17 -19.43 37.42 -0.30
CA PHE A 17 -19.72 36.15 -0.98
C PHE A 17 -18.71 35.10 -0.50
N ALA A 18 -19.14 34.20 0.39
CA ALA A 18 -18.37 32.99 0.72
C ALA A 18 -18.45 32.01 -0.47
N ALA A 19 -17.38 31.87 -1.22
CA ALA A 19 -17.27 30.85 -2.25
C ALA A 19 -17.22 29.47 -1.58
N LEU A 20 -18.30 28.70 -1.71
CA LEU A 20 -18.31 27.26 -1.39
C LEU A 20 -17.39 26.53 -2.39
N VAL A 21 -16.18 26.19 -1.97
CA VAL A 21 -15.31 25.28 -2.73
C VAL A 21 -15.88 23.87 -2.56
N PRO A 22 -16.34 23.21 -3.62
CA PRO A 22 -16.79 21.83 -3.51
C PRO A 22 -15.58 20.96 -3.16
N HIS A 23 -15.55 20.40 -1.96
CA HIS A 23 -14.64 19.34 -1.61
C HIS A 23 -15.05 18.12 -2.46
N ALA A 24 -14.26 17.80 -3.48
CA ALA A 24 -14.38 16.55 -4.18
C ALA A 24 -14.11 15.42 -3.17
N LEU A 25 -15.18 14.79 -2.66
CA LEU A 25 -15.07 13.51 -1.99
C LEU A 25 -14.48 12.55 -3.03
N SER A 26 -13.23 12.17 -2.84
CA SER A 26 -12.64 11.06 -3.59
C SER A 26 -13.51 9.84 -3.33
N ALA A 27 -14.28 9.43 -4.34
CA ALA A 27 -15.11 8.23 -4.26
C ALA A 27 -14.16 7.05 -4.04
N GLN A 28 -14.09 6.53 -2.82
CA GLN A 28 -13.40 5.28 -2.54
C GLN A 28 -14.06 4.20 -3.40
N SER A 29 -13.25 3.49 -4.17
CA SER A 29 -13.75 2.39 -5.01
C SER A 29 -14.64 1.48 -4.17
N THR A 30 -15.87 1.27 -4.62
CA THR A 30 -16.83 0.36 -4.00
C THR A 30 -16.50 -1.10 -4.29
N ASP A 31 -15.55 -1.37 -5.18
CA ASP A 31 -15.07 -2.72 -5.48
C ASP A 31 -14.18 -3.24 -4.32
N PRO A 32 -14.64 -4.28 -3.60
CA PRO A 32 -13.87 -4.84 -2.50
C PRO A 32 -12.51 -5.41 -2.92
N ARG A 33 -12.34 -5.79 -4.21
CA ARG A 33 -11.07 -6.26 -4.76
C ARG A 33 -10.04 -5.12 -4.81
N ALA A 34 -10.45 -3.94 -5.23
CA ALA A 34 -9.59 -2.77 -5.20
C ALA A 34 -9.11 -2.43 -3.77
N ALA A 35 -9.97 -2.64 -2.77
CA ALA A 35 -9.62 -2.38 -1.38
C ALA A 35 -8.54 -3.35 -0.85
N VAL A 36 -8.61 -4.64 -1.16
CA VAL A 36 -7.58 -5.62 -0.74
C VAL A 36 -6.28 -5.42 -1.53
N ILE A 37 -6.34 -5.07 -2.82
CA ILE A 37 -5.15 -4.72 -3.62
C ILE A 37 -4.45 -3.50 -3.01
N ALA A 38 -5.18 -2.47 -2.60
CA ALA A 38 -4.59 -1.27 -1.99
C ALA A 38 -3.84 -1.58 -0.68
N VAL A 39 -4.27 -2.59 0.10
CA VAL A 39 -3.51 -3.05 1.28
C VAL A 39 -2.23 -3.76 0.85
N ALA A 40 -2.27 -4.62 -0.16
CA ALA A 40 -1.08 -5.29 -0.70
C ALA A 40 -0.07 -4.27 -1.25
N ASP A 41 -0.52 -3.30 -2.05
CA ASP A 41 0.33 -2.21 -2.57
C ASP A 41 0.95 -1.39 -1.42
N SER A 42 0.19 -1.13 -0.36
CA SER A 42 0.69 -0.42 0.82
C SER A 42 1.77 -1.21 1.55
N ALA A 43 1.65 -2.55 1.58
CA ALA A 43 2.66 -3.43 2.16
C ALA A 43 3.97 -3.38 1.36
N LEU A 44 3.91 -3.51 0.03
CA LEU A 44 5.10 -3.41 -0.83
C LEU A 44 5.73 -2.01 -0.77
N ALA A 45 4.91 -0.96 -0.70
CA ALA A 45 5.40 0.39 -0.51
C ALA A 45 6.12 0.57 0.85
N ALA A 46 5.64 -0.06 1.92
CA ALA A 46 6.30 -0.05 3.22
C ALA A 46 7.65 -0.80 3.17
N ILE A 47 7.71 -1.96 2.51
CA ILE A 47 8.96 -2.71 2.28
C ILE A 47 9.97 -1.84 1.54
N THR A 48 9.56 -1.22 0.44
CA THR A 48 10.42 -0.37 -0.39
C THR A 48 10.94 0.87 0.35
N ARG A 49 10.17 1.40 1.32
CA ARG A 49 10.64 2.49 2.18
C ARG A 49 11.52 2.03 3.35
N GLY A 50 11.72 0.73 3.53
CA GLY A 50 12.45 0.19 4.68
C GLY A 50 11.65 0.25 5.99
N ASP A 51 10.32 0.43 5.94
CA ASP A 51 9.46 0.67 7.08
C ASP A 51 8.76 -0.61 7.55
N ALA A 52 9.46 -1.41 8.34
CA ALA A 52 8.93 -2.65 8.91
C ALA A 52 7.77 -2.40 9.89
N ILE A 53 7.71 -1.23 10.50
CA ILE A 53 6.62 -0.85 11.40
C ILE A 53 5.35 -0.62 10.59
N ALA A 54 5.40 0.21 9.54
CA ALA A 54 4.26 0.45 8.67
C ALA A 54 3.76 -0.83 8.00
N LEU A 55 4.67 -1.72 7.56
CA LEU A 55 4.30 -3.03 7.03
C LEU A 55 3.49 -3.85 8.03
N THR A 56 4.00 -3.97 9.25
CA THR A 56 3.36 -4.79 10.29
C THR A 56 2.11 -4.17 10.89
N ASP A 57 1.93 -2.86 10.76
CA ASP A 57 0.70 -2.17 11.16
C ASP A 57 -0.47 -2.44 10.18
N LEU A 58 -0.19 -2.97 8.98
CA LEU A 58 -1.21 -3.49 8.06
C LEU A 58 -1.68 -4.90 8.40
N MET A 59 -1.03 -5.58 9.36
CA MET A 59 -1.27 -6.97 9.72
C MET A 59 -2.17 -7.09 10.96
N VAL A 60 -2.88 -8.22 11.09
CA VAL A 60 -3.47 -8.61 12.39
C VAL A 60 -2.36 -8.99 13.38
N PRO A 61 -2.59 -8.94 14.70
CA PRO A 61 -1.55 -9.30 15.69
C PRO A 61 -0.97 -10.70 15.49
N GLU A 62 -1.78 -11.66 15.10
CA GLU A 62 -1.46 -13.07 14.93
C GLU A 62 -0.91 -13.42 13.54
N ALA A 63 -0.68 -12.41 12.69
CA ALA A 63 -0.25 -12.64 11.32
C ALA A 63 1.07 -13.40 11.24
N VAL A 64 1.13 -14.31 10.27
CA VAL A 64 2.32 -15.11 9.97
C VAL A 64 2.73 -14.94 8.50
N MET A 65 4.02 -15.08 8.26
CA MET A 65 4.59 -15.03 6.92
C MET A 65 5.32 -16.33 6.60
N PHE A 66 5.28 -16.71 5.33
CA PHE A 66 5.88 -17.94 4.81
C PHE A 66 6.81 -17.62 3.63
N PRO A 67 8.02 -17.09 3.90
CA PRO A 67 9.04 -17.00 2.86
C PRO A 67 9.39 -18.39 2.34
N THR A 68 9.29 -18.60 1.04
CA THR A 68 9.72 -19.83 0.39
C THR A 68 10.89 -19.54 -0.55
N SER A 69 11.70 -20.55 -0.82
CA SER A 69 12.76 -20.49 -1.81
C SER A 69 13.02 -21.87 -2.40
N THR A 70 13.43 -21.90 -3.66
CA THR A 70 13.82 -23.12 -4.35
C THR A 70 15.29 -23.02 -4.72
N LYS A 71 16.08 -23.99 -4.27
CA LYS A 71 17.49 -24.11 -4.61
C LYS A 71 17.79 -25.55 -5.01
N ASP A 72 18.41 -25.74 -6.16
CA ASP A 72 18.79 -27.05 -6.71
C ASP A 72 17.59 -28.04 -6.77
N GLY A 73 16.42 -27.53 -7.12
CA GLY A 73 15.17 -28.30 -7.19
C GLY A 73 14.54 -28.64 -5.84
N VAL A 74 15.13 -28.20 -4.73
CA VAL A 74 14.58 -28.40 -3.38
C VAL A 74 13.91 -27.12 -2.89
N SER A 75 12.60 -27.20 -2.66
CA SER A 75 11.82 -26.08 -2.10
C SER A 75 11.79 -26.16 -0.57
N THR A 76 11.97 -25.01 0.06
CA THR A 76 11.95 -24.85 1.50
C THR A 76 11.06 -23.67 1.88
N TYR A 77 10.57 -23.67 3.10
CA TYR A 77 9.87 -22.51 3.67
C TYR A 77 10.33 -22.24 5.11
N ARG A 78 10.07 -21.04 5.57
CA ARG A 78 10.23 -20.66 6.97
C ARG A 78 8.93 -20.04 7.49
N VAL A 79 8.77 -20.03 8.81
CA VAL A 79 7.68 -19.30 9.45
C VAL A 79 8.29 -18.04 10.09
N ARG A 80 7.72 -16.88 9.81
CA ARG A 80 8.08 -15.60 10.40
C ARG A 80 6.84 -14.97 11.00
N THR A 81 6.89 -14.64 12.27
CA THR A 81 5.79 -13.95 12.95
C THR A 81 5.79 -12.46 12.60
N ARG A 82 4.64 -11.79 12.78
CA ARG A 82 4.52 -10.34 12.69
C ARG A 82 5.55 -9.63 13.57
N GLU A 83 5.77 -10.11 14.80
CA GLU A 83 6.71 -9.50 15.74
C GLU A 83 8.16 -9.59 15.23
N ALA A 84 8.58 -10.75 14.73
CA ALA A 84 9.89 -10.91 14.11
C ALA A 84 10.07 -10.03 12.87
N GLN A 85 9.01 -9.79 12.09
CA GLN A 85 9.05 -8.88 10.94
C GLN A 85 9.17 -7.43 11.37
N ARG A 86 8.54 -7.03 12.47
CA ARG A 86 8.52 -5.65 12.96
C ARG A 86 9.92 -5.11 13.29
N THR A 87 10.83 -6.02 13.67
CA THR A 87 12.23 -5.70 13.99
C THR A 87 13.20 -6.02 12.86
N ALA A 88 12.73 -6.54 11.73
CA ALA A 88 13.58 -6.87 10.61
C ALA A 88 14.07 -5.61 9.86
N SER A 89 15.33 -5.64 9.43
CA SER A 89 15.84 -4.60 8.52
C SER A 89 15.33 -4.84 7.10
N LEU A 90 14.74 -3.82 6.51
CA LEU A 90 14.31 -3.76 5.11
C LEU A 90 15.15 -2.76 4.31
N ASN A 91 16.28 -2.32 4.86
CA ASN A 91 17.12 -1.30 4.22
C ASN A 91 17.62 -1.74 2.84
N GLY A 92 17.51 -0.85 1.87
CA GLY A 92 17.96 -1.06 0.51
C GLY A 92 17.10 -2.04 -0.31
N VAL A 93 16.00 -2.54 0.25
CA VAL A 93 15.04 -3.39 -0.47
C VAL A 93 14.11 -2.51 -1.30
N VAL A 94 13.95 -2.86 -2.58
CA VAL A 94 12.93 -2.31 -3.47
C VAL A 94 12.14 -3.48 -4.02
N GLU A 95 10.88 -3.58 -3.61
CA GLU A 95 9.96 -4.63 -4.04
C GLU A 95 8.80 -4.00 -4.81
N ARG A 96 8.52 -4.51 -6.01
CA ARG A 96 7.52 -3.93 -6.89
C ARG A 96 6.56 -5.01 -7.37
N GLY A 97 5.30 -4.88 -6.98
CA GLY A 97 4.21 -5.74 -7.45
C GLY A 97 3.65 -5.27 -8.79
N PHE A 98 3.10 -6.21 -9.56
CA PHE A 98 2.43 -5.91 -10.82
C PHE A 98 1.36 -6.95 -11.13
N LYS A 99 0.36 -6.57 -11.95
CA LYS A 99 -0.74 -7.44 -12.39
C LYS A 99 -1.43 -8.21 -11.24
N PRO A 100 -1.86 -7.55 -10.16
CA PRO A 100 -2.51 -8.23 -9.06
C PRO A 100 -3.80 -8.92 -9.47
N VAL A 101 -4.05 -10.11 -8.95
CA VAL A 101 -5.31 -10.81 -9.04
C VAL A 101 -5.91 -10.94 -7.66
N ALA A 102 -7.12 -10.43 -7.47
CA ALA A 102 -7.79 -10.45 -6.18
C ALA A 102 -9.12 -11.20 -6.22
N MET A 103 -9.39 -11.96 -5.17
CA MET A 103 -10.69 -12.58 -4.91
C MET A 103 -11.16 -12.17 -3.52
N VAL A 104 -12.44 -11.83 -3.39
CA VAL A 104 -13.04 -11.40 -2.12
C VAL A 104 -14.39 -12.07 -1.95
N ASN A 105 -14.64 -12.59 -0.75
CA ASN A 105 -15.94 -13.07 -0.35
C ASN A 105 -16.21 -12.62 1.10
N GLY A 106 -17.17 -11.72 1.28
CA GLY A 106 -17.51 -11.15 2.59
C GLY A 106 -16.32 -10.46 3.26
N ALA A 107 -15.90 -10.99 4.39
CA ALA A 107 -14.79 -10.47 5.20
C ALA A 107 -13.43 -11.15 4.93
N VAL A 108 -13.33 -11.99 3.90
CA VAL A 108 -12.08 -12.67 3.51
C VAL A 108 -11.70 -12.28 2.10
N GLY A 109 -10.42 -12.00 1.88
CA GLY A 109 -9.85 -11.70 0.57
C GLY A 109 -8.48 -12.33 0.39
N VAL A 110 -8.11 -12.55 -0.86
CA VAL A 110 -6.75 -12.94 -1.25
C VAL A 110 -6.28 -12.06 -2.39
N VAL A 111 -4.97 -11.77 -2.40
CA VAL A 111 -4.30 -11.08 -3.51
C VAL A 111 -3.11 -11.93 -3.91
N TRP A 112 -3.08 -12.37 -5.16
CA TRP A 112 -1.90 -12.92 -5.82
C TRP A 112 -1.23 -11.79 -6.59
N MET A 113 0.04 -11.51 -6.30
CA MET A 113 0.76 -10.40 -6.89
C MET A 113 2.17 -10.84 -7.31
N PRO A 114 2.42 -11.03 -8.61
CA PRO A 114 3.78 -11.17 -9.11
C PRO A 114 4.62 -9.95 -8.71
N TYR A 115 5.90 -10.17 -8.37
CA TYR A 115 6.80 -9.11 -7.97
C TYR A 115 8.22 -9.29 -8.51
N ASP A 116 8.98 -8.21 -8.55
CA ASP A 116 10.44 -8.23 -8.65
C ASP A 116 11.06 -7.51 -7.45
N LEU A 117 12.25 -7.95 -7.06
CA LEU A 117 12.94 -7.44 -5.89
C LEU A 117 14.40 -7.11 -6.19
N TYR A 118 14.80 -5.93 -5.73
CA TYR A 118 16.16 -5.41 -5.80
C TYR A 118 16.69 -5.14 -4.40
N VAL A 119 17.99 -5.34 -4.20
CA VAL A 119 18.68 -5.01 -2.95
C VAL A 119 19.85 -4.09 -3.27
N ASN A 120 19.88 -2.91 -2.67
CA ASN A 120 20.91 -1.89 -2.92
C ASN A 120 21.08 -1.56 -4.41
N GLY A 121 19.98 -1.50 -5.15
CA GLY A 121 19.96 -1.23 -6.58
C GLY A 121 20.35 -2.41 -7.49
N ALA A 122 20.76 -3.54 -6.93
CA ALA A 122 21.06 -4.77 -7.68
C ALA A 122 19.84 -5.69 -7.69
N TRP A 123 19.56 -6.31 -8.87
CA TRP A 123 18.53 -7.31 -8.97
C TRP A 123 18.82 -8.51 -8.05
N SER A 124 17.85 -8.95 -7.28
CA SER A 124 17.96 -10.05 -6.34
C SER A 124 17.18 -11.28 -6.81
N HIS A 125 15.90 -11.19 -6.91
CA HIS A 125 14.99 -12.28 -7.30
C HIS A 125 13.63 -11.73 -7.71
N CYS A 126 12.75 -12.62 -8.10
CA CYS A 126 11.35 -12.35 -8.35
C CYS A 126 10.50 -13.47 -7.78
N GLY A 127 9.20 -13.33 -7.89
CA GLY A 127 8.29 -14.35 -7.43
C GLY A 127 6.84 -13.89 -7.51
N ALA A 128 6.04 -14.46 -6.64
CA ALA A 128 4.69 -13.99 -6.39
C ALA A 128 4.41 -13.94 -4.89
N ASP A 129 3.80 -12.86 -4.47
CA ASP A 129 3.21 -12.72 -3.14
C ASP A 129 1.79 -13.26 -3.13
N LEU A 130 1.45 -13.97 -2.10
CA LEU A 130 0.08 -14.33 -1.76
C LEU A 130 -0.30 -13.69 -0.42
N PHE A 131 -1.10 -12.64 -0.49
CA PHE A 131 -1.69 -12.02 0.69
C PHE A 131 -3.03 -12.71 0.99
N THR A 132 -3.22 -13.15 2.23
CA THR A 132 -4.53 -13.49 2.77
C THR A 132 -4.97 -12.36 3.69
N LEU A 133 -6.17 -11.82 3.45
CA LEU A 133 -6.68 -10.67 4.18
C LEU A 133 -8.01 -11.01 4.86
N VAL A 134 -8.20 -10.40 6.02
CA VAL A 134 -9.47 -10.43 6.75
C VAL A 134 -9.94 -9.01 7.02
N LYS A 135 -11.26 -8.82 7.05
CA LYS A 135 -11.85 -7.53 7.40
C LYS A 135 -12.19 -7.52 8.89
N ALA A 136 -11.45 -6.72 9.66
CA ALA A 136 -11.64 -6.53 11.08
C ALA A 136 -11.90 -5.05 11.37
N ASP A 137 -12.90 -4.73 12.17
CA ASP A 137 -13.30 -3.36 12.53
C ASP A 137 -13.46 -2.44 11.31
N GLY A 138 -14.08 -2.97 10.25
CA GLY A 138 -14.31 -2.26 8.99
C GLY A 138 -13.08 -2.06 8.09
N LYS A 139 -11.90 -2.54 8.51
CA LYS A 139 -10.62 -2.40 7.78
C LYS A 139 -10.09 -3.75 7.32
N TRP A 140 -9.53 -3.77 6.11
CA TRP A 140 -8.78 -4.94 5.63
C TRP A 140 -7.42 -5.01 6.30
N ARG A 141 -7.06 -6.21 6.80
CA ARG A 141 -5.78 -6.50 7.46
C ARG A 141 -5.19 -7.77 6.88
N ILE A 142 -3.86 -7.83 6.79
CA ILE A 142 -3.15 -9.02 6.34
C ILE A 142 -3.15 -10.04 7.48
N ALA A 143 -3.71 -11.22 7.22
CA ALA A 143 -3.69 -12.37 8.14
C ALA A 143 -2.48 -13.28 7.87
N SER A 144 -2.10 -13.43 6.60
CA SER A 144 -0.85 -14.10 6.23
C SER A 144 -0.29 -13.54 4.94
N LEU A 145 1.02 -13.70 4.77
CA LEU A 145 1.75 -13.39 3.55
C LEU A 145 2.71 -14.53 3.23
N ALA A 146 2.53 -15.19 2.10
CA ALA A 146 3.48 -16.15 1.57
C ALA A 146 4.09 -15.59 0.29
N TRP A 147 5.35 -15.90 0.06
CA TRP A 147 5.99 -15.52 -1.22
C TRP A 147 6.97 -16.57 -1.70
N SER A 148 7.07 -16.71 -3.02
CA SER A 148 8.13 -17.48 -3.65
C SER A 148 9.33 -16.57 -3.96
N ALA A 149 10.53 -17.13 -3.96
CA ALA A 149 11.74 -16.44 -4.39
C ALA A 149 12.42 -17.27 -5.50
N GLU A 150 12.29 -16.79 -6.72
CA GLU A 150 12.75 -17.47 -7.92
C GLU A 150 13.88 -16.70 -8.60
N GLN A 151 14.78 -17.43 -9.25
CA GLN A 151 15.84 -16.84 -10.04
C GLN A 151 15.46 -16.79 -11.53
N THR A 152 16.01 -15.83 -12.29
CA THR A 152 15.87 -15.81 -13.74
C THR A 152 16.37 -17.12 -14.35
N PRO A 153 15.78 -17.62 -15.47
CA PRO A 153 14.86 -16.94 -16.39
C PRO A 153 13.37 -17.13 -16.07
N VAL A 154 13.00 -17.72 -14.95
CA VAL A 154 11.63 -18.17 -14.63
C VAL A 154 10.67 -16.99 -14.39
N CYS A 155 11.19 -15.80 -14.17
CA CYS A 155 10.43 -14.64 -13.76
C CYS A 155 9.82 -13.84 -14.91
N GLU A 156 8.57 -13.46 -14.77
CA GLU A 156 8.02 -12.38 -15.56
C GLU A 156 8.69 -11.05 -15.15
N LYS A 157 9.11 -10.26 -16.16
CA LYS A 157 9.72 -8.95 -15.89
C LYS A 157 8.64 -7.93 -15.56
N HIS A 158 8.94 -7.03 -14.63
CA HIS A 158 8.06 -5.90 -14.33
C HIS A 158 7.82 -5.05 -15.58
N PRO A 159 6.55 -4.67 -15.89
CA PRO A 159 6.21 -3.96 -17.14
C PRO A 159 6.89 -2.59 -17.28
N SER A 160 7.28 -1.95 -16.18
CA SER A 160 7.99 -0.66 -16.19
C SER A 160 9.54 -0.81 -16.31
N GLY A 161 10.06 -2.01 -16.58
CA GLY A 161 11.49 -2.26 -16.59
C GLY A 161 12.14 -2.19 -15.19
N PRO A 162 13.47 -2.14 -15.08
CA PRO A 162 14.18 -2.04 -13.80
C PRO A 162 13.84 -0.73 -13.07
N PRO A 163 13.91 -0.69 -11.72
CA PRO A 163 13.71 0.55 -10.98
C PRO A 163 14.82 1.57 -11.33
N PRO A 164 14.56 2.88 -11.12
CA PRO A 164 15.60 3.89 -11.19
C PRO A 164 16.79 3.51 -10.30
N LYS A 165 18.00 3.77 -10.75
CA LYS A 165 19.18 3.62 -9.89
C LYS A 165 19.08 4.62 -8.73
N PRO A 166 19.44 4.22 -7.50
CA PRO A 166 19.47 5.10 -6.34
C PRO A 166 20.46 6.25 -6.51
#